data_c7405476b947fff97e4fb1c0392bdef7
#
_entry.id   c7405476b947fff97e4fb1c0392bdef7
#
_cell.length_a   1.000
_cell.length_b   1.000
_cell.length_c   1.000
_cell.angle_alpha   90.00
_cell.angle_beta   90.00
_cell.angle_gamma   90.00
#
_symmetry.space_group_name_H-M   'P 1'
#
loop_
_entity.id
_entity.type
_entity.pdbx_description
1 polymer ?
#
loop_
_entity_poly.entity_id
_entity_poly.type
_entity_poly.pdbx_seq_one_letter_code
_entity_poly.pdbx_strand_id
1 'polypeptide(L)'
;MKFVHSATRTRDLDAAIRFYKMLGMRLDHKSELTKNKATLAFMVPPEENFAIELVYNWGKDSPYEGGERFGHFAWLVDDLDVTYRRLVEGGAQEVGRTPAPLQGEGQRIAFVADPDGNWIELIEHRD
;
A
#
# COMPACT_ATOMS: atom_id res chain seq x y z
N MET A 1 -20.73 -2.57 -14.75
CA MET A 1 -19.28 -2.70 -14.57
C MET A 1 -18.95 -2.66 -13.08
N LYS A 2 -17.94 -3.40 -12.68
CA LYS A 2 -17.49 -3.43 -11.28
C LYS A 2 -15.98 -3.32 -11.23
N PHE A 3 -15.44 -2.39 -10.45
CA PHE A 3 -14.02 -2.28 -10.19
C PHE A 3 -13.60 -3.45 -9.29
N VAL A 4 -12.58 -4.22 -9.66
CA VAL A 4 -12.20 -5.42 -8.90
C VAL A 4 -10.83 -5.32 -8.24
N HIS A 5 -9.82 -4.81 -8.93
CA HIS A 5 -8.51 -4.66 -8.32
C HIS A 5 -7.65 -3.61 -9.02
N SER A 6 -6.61 -3.19 -8.31
CA SER A 6 -5.47 -2.46 -8.85
C SER A 6 -4.24 -3.33 -8.66
N ALA A 7 -3.35 -3.36 -9.62
CA ALA A 7 -2.13 -4.18 -9.54
C ALA A 7 -0.90 -3.30 -9.38
N THR A 8 0.03 -3.75 -8.54
CA THR A 8 1.34 -3.12 -8.42
C THR A 8 2.41 -4.21 -8.33
N ARG A 9 3.60 -3.90 -8.82
CA ARG A 9 4.71 -4.83 -8.83
C ARG A 9 5.56 -4.66 -7.58
N THR A 10 6.10 -5.78 -7.10
CA THR A 10 6.99 -5.79 -5.94
C THR A 10 8.19 -6.69 -6.22
N ARG A 11 9.35 -6.30 -5.73
CA ARG A 11 10.54 -7.15 -5.81
C ARG A 11 10.67 -8.10 -4.61
N ASP A 12 9.84 -7.90 -3.58
CA ASP A 12 9.84 -8.72 -2.37
C ASP A 12 8.39 -8.93 -1.94
N LEU A 13 7.82 -10.06 -2.39
CA LEU A 13 6.40 -10.33 -2.17
C LEU A 13 6.06 -10.44 -0.67
N ASP A 14 6.92 -11.10 0.11
CA ASP A 14 6.66 -11.28 1.54
C ASP A 14 6.68 -9.94 2.29
N ALA A 15 7.61 -9.06 1.95
CA ALA A 15 7.68 -7.73 2.55
C ALA A 15 6.44 -6.90 2.19
N ALA A 16 5.99 -6.96 0.93
CA ALA A 16 4.80 -6.25 0.48
C ALA A 16 3.55 -6.79 1.20
N ILE A 17 3.40 -8.11 1.31
CA ILE A 17 2.28 -8.71 2.03
C ILE A 17 2.26 -8.24 3.49
N ARG A 18 3.40 -8.26 4.18
CA ARG A 18 3.48 -7.78 5.57
C ARG A 18 3.08 -6.31 5.69
N PHE A 19 3.52 -5.49 4.75
CA PHE A 19 3.19 -4.06 4.77
C PHE A 19 1.68 -3.84 4.65
N TYR A 20 1.04 -4.46 3.66
CA TYR A 20 -0.40 -4.25 3.45
C TYR A 20 -1.24 -4.87 4.56
N LYS A 21 -0.72 -5.91 5.24
CA LYS A 21 -1.37 -6.40 6.47
C LYS A 21 -1.37 -5.35 7.58
N MET A 22 -0.31 -4.54 7.69
CA MET A 22 -0.28 -3.43 8.67
C MET A 22 -1.36 -2.38 8.39
N LEU A 23 -1.81 -2.28 7.14
CA LEU A 23 -2.92 -1.39 6.75
C LEU A 23 -4.30 -2.03 6.95
N GLY A 24 -4.35 -3.20 7.59
CA GLY A 24 -5.62 -3.88 7.86
C GLY A 24 -6.11 -4.80 6.76
N MET A 25 -5.31 -5.01 5.71
CA MET A 25 -5.69 -5.94 4.65
C MET A 25 -5.30 -7.36 5.02
N ARG A 26 -5.99 -8.35 4.44
CA ARG A 26 -5.65 -9.76 4.58
C ARG A 26 -5.22 -10.32 3.22
N LEU A 27 -4.36 -11.33 3.27
CA LEU A 27 -4.03 -12.09 2.07
C LEU A 27 -5.17 -13.03 1.76
N ASP A 28 -5.85 -12.80 0.64
CA ASP A 28 -6.96 -13.65 0.22
C ASP A 28 -6.43 -14.96 -0.40
N HIS A 29 -5.57 -14.83 -1.39
CA HIS A 29 -4.94 -16.00 -2.01
C HIS A 29 -3.73 -15.59 -2.81
N LYS A 30 -2.91 -16.60 -3.17
CA LYS A 30 -1.80 -16.48 -4.10
C LYS A 30 -2.07 -17.32 -5.34
N SER A 31 -1.55 -16.89 -6.49
CA SER A 31 -1.60 -17.64 -7.73
C SER A 31 -0.24 -17.60 -8.39
N GLU A 32 0.17 -18.72 -8.97
CA GLU A 32 1.40 -18.78 -9.77
C GLU A 32 1.04 -18.82 -11.24
N LEU A 33 1.59 -17.87 -12.00
CA LEU A 33 1.44 -17.80 -13.44
C LEU A 33 2.72 -18.28 -14.08
N THR A 34 2.82 -19.59 -14.33
CA THR A 34 4.05 -20.22 -14.80
C THR A 34 4.50 -19.65 -16.15
N LYS A 35 3.56 -19.42 -17.07
CA LYS A 35 3.89 -18.85 -18.39
C LYS A 35 4.46 -17.44 -18.29
N ASN A 36 3.99 -16.65 -17.33
CA ASN A 36 4.43 -15.28 -17.12
C ASN A 36 5.60 -15.21 -16.15
N LYS A 37 5.98 -16.32 -15.54
CA LYS A 37 7.03 -16.38 -14.50
C LYS A 37 6.76 -15.35 -13.41
N ALA A 38 5.54 -15.38 -12.86
CA ALA A 38 5.10 -14.44 -11.85
C ALA A 38 4.28 -15.13 -10.77
N THR A 39 4.38 -14.63 -9.55
CA THR A 39 3.50 -14.98 -8.44
C THR A 39 2.65 -13.77 -8.11
N LEU A 40 1.35 -13.98 -7.96
CA LEU A 40 0.39 -12.96 -7.58
C LEU A 40 -0.06 -13.18 -6.14
N ALA A 41 -0.24 -12.09 -5.40
CA ALA A 41 -0.86 -12.13 -4.08
C ALA A 41 -1.98 -11.10 -4.05
N PHE A 42 -3.17 -11.51 -3.65
CA PHE A 42 -4.34 -10.65 -3.63
C PHE A 42 -4.62 -10.23 -2.19
N MET A 43 -4.42 -8.94 -1.91
CA MET A 43 -4.69 -8.34 -0.60
C MET A 43 -6.06 -7.69 -0.65
N VAL A 44 -6.92 -8.00 0.33
CA VAL A 44 -8.28 -7.47 0.38
C VAL A 44 -8.52 -6.73 1.69
N PRO A 45 -9.26 -5.60 1.66
CA PRO A 45 -9.64 -4.89 2.87
C PRO A 45 -10.80 -5.61 3.58
N PRO A 46 -11.10 -5.24 4.85
CA PRO A 46 -12.22 -5.84 5.56
C PRO A 46 -13.56 -5.77 4.81
N GLU A 47 -13.77 -4.71 4.02
CA GLU A 47 -14.99 -4.50 3.25
C GLU A 47 -15.10 -5.46 2.06
N GLU A 48 -14.02 -6.11 1.66
CA GLU A 48 -13.94 -7.07 0.56
C GLU A 48 -14.48 -6.55 -0.77
N ASN A 49 -14.48 -5.23 -0.96
CA ASN A 49 -15.06 -4.60 -2.15
C ASN A 49 -14.08 -4.44 -3.32
N PHE A 50 -12.78 -4.67 -3.07
CA PHE A 50 -11.75 -4.65 -4.11
C PHE A 50 -10.49 -5.33 -3.57
N ALA A 51 -9.46 -5.44 -4.41
CA ALA A 51 -8.19 -6.01 -4.01
C ALA A 51 -7.03 -5.18 -4.53
N ILE A 52 -5.90 -5.26 -3.86
CA ILE A 52 -4.61 -4.89 -4.42
C ILE A 52 -3.93 -6.19 -4.83
N GLU A 53 -3.65 -6.32 -6.13
CA GLU A 53 -2.92 -7.46 -6.67
C GLU A 53 -1.44 -7.13 -6.64
N LEU A 54 -0.69 -7.84 -5.81
CA LEU A 54 0.76 -7.71 -5.74
C LEU A 54 1.36 -8.69 -6.73
N VAL A 55 2.21 -8.19 -7.64
CA VAL A 55 2.79 -8.99 -8.71
C VAL A 55 4.29 -9.10 -8.49
N TYR A 56 4.78 -10.31 -8.24
CA TYR A 56 6.21 -10.57 -8.19
C TYR A 56 6.63 -11.30 -9.46
N ASN A 57 7.51 -10.67 -10.25
CA ASN A 57 8.11 -11.28 -11.43
C ASN A 57 9.35 -12.05 -10.99
N TRP A 58 9.37 -13.36 -11.21
CA TRP A 58 10.44 -14.24 -10.71
C TRP A 58 11.81 -13.76 -11.16
N GLY A 59 12.73 -13.69 -10.20
CA GLY A 59 14.09 -13.23 -10.44
C GLY A 59 14.27 -11.72 -10.39
N LYS A 60 13.22 -10.95 -10.18
CA LYS A 60 13.33 -9.49 -10.04
C LYS A 60 13.83 -9.14 -8.64
N ASP A 61 15.08 -8.69 -8.54
CA ASP A 61 15.69 -8.34 -7.27
C ASP A 61 16.14 -6.87 -7.20
N SER A 62 15.99 -6.14 -8.32
CA SER A 62 16.26 -4.70 -8.37
C SER A 62 14.96 -3.90 -8.27
N PRO A 63 15.02 -2.62 -7.85
CA PRO A 63 13.80 -1.81 -7.77
C PRO A 63 13.11 -1.64 -9.11
N TYR A 64 11.77 -1.56 -9.07
CA TYR A 64 10.99 -1.10 -10.22
C TYR A 64 11.00 0.42 -10.26
N GLU A 65 10.94 0.99 -11.46
CA GLU A 65 10.79 2.42 -11.61
C GLU A 65 9.34 2.82 -11.41
N GLY A 66 9.09 3.85 -10.57
CA GLY A 66 7.75 4.31 -10.26
C GLY A 66 7.08 5.09 -11.39
N GLY A 67 7.86 5.88 -12.13
CA GLY A 67 7.33 6.76 -13.16
C GLY A 67 6.56 7.95 -12.57
N GLU A 68 5.80 8.63 -13.41
CA GLU A 68 5.11 9.85 -13.02
C GLU A 68 3.58 9.75 -13.04
N ARG A 69 3.01 8.68 -13.59
CA ARG A 69 1.57 8.59 -13.79
C ARG A 69 0.80 8.10 -12.58
N PHE A 70 1.33 7.12 -11.86
CA PHE A 70 0.65 6.63 -10.67
C PHE A 70 0.88 7.61 -9.52
N GLY A 71 -0.20 8.03 -8.84
CA GLY A 71 -0.10 8.89 -7.67
C GLY A 71 0.14 8.09 -6.41
N HIS A 72 -0.92 7.61 -5.82
CA HIS A 72 -0.83 6.90 -4.53
C HIS A 72 -2.12 6.13 -4.24
N PHE A 73 -2.05 5.23 -3.27
CA PHE A 73 -3.21 4.65 -2.61
C PHE A 73 -3.54 5.49 -1.37
N ALA A 74 -4.78 5.43 -0.90
CA ALA A 74 -5.18 6.16 0.31
C ALA A 74 -6.01 5.29 1.24
N TRP A 75 -5.83 5.49 2.55
CA TRP A 75 -6.60 4.86 3.62
C TRP A 75 -7.16 5.90 4.55
N LEU A 76 -8.41 5.75 4.92
CA LEU A 76 -9.02 6.50 6.01
C LEU A 76 -8.66 5.81 7.32
N VAL A 77 -8.10 6.56 8.27
CA VAL A 77 -7.64 6.00 9.54
C VAL A 77 -8.26 6.77 10.71
N ASP A 78 -8.51 6.07 11.81
CA ASP A 78 -9.15 6.68 12.98
C ASP A 78 -8.18 7.55 13.77
N ASP A 79 -6.95 7.08 13.98
CA ASP A 79 -5.92 7.80 14.72
C ASP A 79 -4.68 7.93 13.84
N LEU A 80 -4.52 9.10 13.24
CA LEU A 80 -3.45 9.33 12.27
C LEU A 80 -2.06 9.22 12.90
N ASP A 81 -1.87 9.82 14.07
CA ASP A 81 -0.55 9.85 14.71
C ASP A 81 -0.09 8.45 15.13
N VAL A 82 -0.99 7.68 15.72
CA VAL A 82 -0.70 6.30 16.12
C VAL A 82 -0.45 5.41 14.90
N THR A 83 -1.28 5.54 13.87
CA THR A 83 -1.14 4.74 12.65
C THR A 83 0.17 5.06 11.95
N TYR A 84 0.49 6.34 11.79
CA TYR A 84 1.73 6.76 11.15
C TYR A 84 2.95 6.18 11.86
N ARG A 85 3.00 6.35 13.19
CA ARG A 85 4.12 5.86 13.99
C ARG A 85 4.26 4.35 13.89
N ARG A 86 3.15 3.62 13.97
CA ARG A 86 3.15 2.16 13.88
C ARG A 86 3.67 1.67 12.53
N LEU A 87 3.27 2.32 11.45
CA LEU A 87 3.73 1.97 10.11
C LEU A 87 5.23 2.23 9.95
N VAL A 88 5.72 3.37 10.41
CA VAL A 88 7.15 3.70 10.33
C VAL A 88 7.97 2.73 11.18
N GLU A 89 7.54 2.42 12.39
CA GLU A 89 8.20 1.44 13.25
C GLU A 89 8.20 0.05 12.63
N GLY A 90 7.18 -0.28 11.86
CA GLY A 90 7.06 -1.55 11.14
C GLY A 90 7.82 -1.60 9.82
N GLY A 91 8.53 -0.53 9.45
CA GLY A 91 9.39 -0.52 8.26
C GLY A 91 8.89 0.32 7.08
N ALA A 92 7.78 1.02 7.21
CA ALA A 92 7.34 1.93 6.15
C ALA A 92 8.34 3.07 5.98
N GLN A 93 8.53 3.49 4.74
CA GLN A 93 9.45 4.59 4.45
C GLN A 93 8.77 5.93 4.71
N GLU A 94 9.50 6.86 5.33
CA GLU A 94 9.04 8.23 5.49
C GLU A 94 9.34 8.99 4.20
N VAL A 95 8.36 9.77 3.74
CA VAL A 95 8.49 10.52 2.48
C VAL A 95 8.34 12.03 2.70
N GLY A 96 8.59 12.49 3.93
CA GLY A 96 8.64 13.91 4.25
C GLY A 96 7.31 14.57 4.60
N ARG A 97 6.19 13.86 4.51
CA ARG A 97 4.88 14.39 4.86
C ARG A 97 4.37 13.72 6.12
N THR A 98 4.77 14.27 7.28
CA THR A 98 4.31 13.83 8.60
C THR A 98 2.88 14.28 8.85
N PRO A 99 2.19 13.72 9.88
CA PRO A 99 0.80 14.09 10.17
C PRO A 99 0.62 15.61 10.37
N ALA A 100 -0.18 16.21 9.50
CA ALA A 100 -0.47 17.64 9.53
C ALA A 100 -1.69 17.94 8.67
N PRO A 101 -2.37 19.07 8.89
CA PRO A 101 -3.45 19.48 7.99
C PRO A 101 -2.93 19.64 6.56
N LEU A 102 -3.73 19.22 5.60
CA LEU A 102 -3.41 19.42 4.19
C LEU A 102 -3.37 20.91 3.87
N GLN A 103 -4.30 21.66 4.45
CA GLN A 103 -4.42 23.08 4.23
C GLN A 103 -5.07 23.73 5.47
N GLY A 104 -4.40 24.75 6.03
CA GLY A 104 -4.93 25.49 7.18
C GLY A 104 -5.24 24.57 8.36
N GLU A 105 -6.47 24.64 8.89
CA GLU A 105 -6.95 23.80 9.99
C GLU A 105 -7.80 22.63 9.48
N GLY A 106 -7.63 22.27 8.20
CA GLY A 106 -8.41 21.23 7.59
C GLY A 106 -8.05 19.84 8.07
N GLN A 107 -8.59 18.87 7.36
CA GLN A 107 -8.36 17.45 7.62
C GLN A 107 -6.87 17.13 7.57
N ARG A 108 -6.40 16.39 8.56
CA ARG A 108 -4.99 16.02 8.64
C ARG A 108 -4.73 14.79 7.77
N ILE A 109 -3.57 14.80 7.14
CA ILE A 109 -3.08 13.70 6.33
C ILE A 109 -1.61 13.43 6.63
N ALA A 110 -1.14 12.26 6.18
CA ALA A 110 0.28 11.91 6.17
C ALA A 110 0.55 11.02 4.97
N PHE A 111 1.82 10.91 4.59
CA PHE A 111 2.25 9.98 3.56
C PHE A 111 3.37 9.10 4.10
N VAL A 112 3.31 7.82 3.77
CA VAL A 112 4.41 6.86 3.91
C VAL A 112 4.58 6.16 2.57
N ALA A 113 5.63 5.37 2.42
CA ALA A 113 5.77 4.53 1.23
C ALA A 113 5.88 3.07 1.63
N ASP A 114 5.38 2.20 0.73
CA ASP A 114 5.51 0.76 0.89
C ASP A 114 6.94 0.32 0.56
N PRO A 115 7.29 -0.99 0.70
CA PRO A 115 8.66 -1.46 0.45
C PRO A 115 9.19 -1.16 -0.96
N ASP A 116 8.32 -0.98 -1.93
CA ASP A 116 8.70 -0.69 -3.31
C ASP A 116 8.66 0.80 -3.65
N GLY A 117 8.32 1.65 -2.70
CA GLY A 117 8.29 3.09 -2.89
C GLY A 117 6.94 3.65 -3.33
N ASN A 118 5.88 2.83 -3.36
CA ASN A 118 4.54 3.35 -3.65
C ASN A 118 4.05 4.20 -2.49
N TRP A 119 3.57 5.39 -2.80
CA TRP A 119 3.08 6.30 -1.77
C TRP A 119 1.72 5.87 -1.26
N ILE A 120 1.56 5.97 0.04
CA ILE A 120 0.34 5.66 0.77
C ILE A 120 -0.09 6.91 1.51
N GLU A 121 -1.25 7.45 1.16
CA GLU A 121 -1.84 8.57 1.88
C GLU A 121 -2.68 8.04 3.04
N LEU A 122 -2.45 8.57 4.22
CA LEU A 122 -3.26 8.32 5.40
C LEU A 122 -4.11 9.54 5.66
N ILE A 123 -5.42 9.36 5.69
CA ILE A 123 -6.37 10.46 5.86
C ILE A 123 -7.08 10.27 7.19
N GLU A 124 -6.97 11.27 8.06
CA GLU A 124 -7.60 11.20 9.38
C GLU A 124 -9.12 11.26 9.26
N HIS A 125 -9.79 10.32 9.90
CA HIS A 125 -11.25 10.33 9.96
C HIS A 125 -11.72 11.57 10.75
N ARG A 126 -12.77 12.21 10.26
CA ARG A 126 -13.39 13.35 10.93
C ARG A 126 -14.84 13.00 11.28
N ASP A 127 -15.18 13.28 12.52
CA ASP A 127 -16.56 13.12 13.00
C ASP A 127 -17.46 14.29 12.57
#